data_41ca3849206c4d5b4b5df47d9c81e207
#
_entry.id   41ca3849206c4d5b4b5df47d9c81e207
#
_cell.length_a   1.000
_cell.length_b   1.000
_cell.length_c   1.000
_cell.angle_alpha   90.00
_cell.angle_beta   90.00
_cell.angle_gamma   90.00
#
_symmetry.space_group_name_H-M   'P 1'
#
loop_
_entity.id
_entity.type
_entity.pdbx_description
1 polymer ?
#
loop_
_entity_poly.entity_id
_entity_poly.type
_entity_poly.pdbx_seq_one_letter_code
_entity_poly.pdbx_strand_id
1 'polypeptide(L)'
;MFQLDGTNMRSLLRMLKPIGSLNTFPLLSPYTAPGPMGMNSHTNYAQRKNGQQQSEGVHPELLEPLSEILDPTYGLIVYQEQVMAAAQRVAGYTLGQADLLRRAMGKKKPEELAKQFELFSEGMRKNGYSDQAVKALWDTLLPFADYAFNKAHSAGYGVLSYWTAYLKANFPAEFMAALLTSVGDSKDKLGVYLNECRKMGIQVLPPDVNESIGTFAAVGDDIRFGLGAVRNVGKNVVESIIEAREQERFSSFQDFLTRVSAQASTKRVVES
;
A
#
# COMPACT_ATOMS: atom_id res chain seq x y z
N MET A 1 -8.35 0.49 0.05
CA MET A 1 -7.27 0.38 1.07
C MET A 1 -5.97 0.83 0.43
N PHE A 2 -5.20 1.62 1.13
CA PHE A 2 -3.95 2.18 0.61
C PHE A 2 -3.02 1.08 0.08
N GLN A 3 -2.58 1.19 -1.18
CA GLN A 3 -1.73 0.25 -1.93
C GLN A 3 -2.21 -1.22 -2.03
N LEU A 4 -3.40 -1.55 -1.50
CA LEU A 4 -3.89 -2.93 -1.44
C LEU A 4 -5.16 -3.17 -2.29
N ASP A 5 -5.56 -2.22 -3.12
CA ASP A 5 -6.79 -2.27 -3.93
C ASP A 5 -6.60 -2.82 -5.36
N GLY A 6 -5.37 -2.93 -5.83
CA GLY A 6 -5.06 -3.51 -7.14
C GLY A 6 -5.38 -5.02 -7.22
N THR A 7 -5.72 -5.51 -8.41
CA THR A 7 -6.12 -6.91 -8.65
C THR A 7 -5.08 -7.91 -8.15
N ASN A 8 -3.80 -7.68 -8.44
CA ASN A 8 -2.71 -8.57 -8.04
C ASN A 8 -2.54 -8.60 -6.51
N MET A 9 -2.68 -7.42 -5.86
CA MET A 9 -2.59 -7.33 -4.39
C MET A 9 -3.77 -7.99 -3.69
N ARG A 10 -4.98 -7.87 -4.24
CA ARG A 10 -6.16 -8.60 -3.72
C ARG A 10 -5.97 -10.11 -3.81
N SER A 11 -5.36 -10.61 -4.90
CA SER A 11 -5.02 -12.03 -5.06
C SER A 11 -3.98 -12.47 -4.02
N LEU A 12 -2.92 -11.68 -3.84
CA LEU A 12 -1.90 -11.95 -2.84
C LEU A 12 -2.48 -11.95 -1.41
N LEU A 13 -3.33 -10.98 -1.07
CA LEU A 13 -3.98 -10.93 0.25
C LEU A 13 -4.83 -12.17 0.54
N ARG A 14 -5.57 -12.66 -0.46
CA ARG A 14 -6.35 -13.92 -0.33
C ARG A 14 -5.45 -15.12 -0.09
N MET A 15 -4.31 -15.19 -0.76
CA MET A 15 -3.32 -16.25 -0.61
C MET A 15 -2.60 -16.15 0.73
N LEU A 16 -2.21 -14.93 1.13
CA LEU A 16 -1.44 -14.67 2.35
C LEU A 16 -2.26 -14.88 3.62
N LYS A 17 -3.58 -14.67 3.57
CA LYS A 17 -4.49 -14.77 4.73
C LYS A 17 -3.92 -13.99 5.92
N PRO A 18 -3.81 -12.66 5.86
CA PRO A 18 -3.25 -11.87 6.94
C PRO A 18 -4.06 -12.07 8.21
N ILE A 19 -3.41 -12.53 9.27
CA ILE A 19 -4.01 -12.69 10.59
C ILE A 19 -3.59 -11.47 11.42
N GLY A 20 -4.51 -10.57 11.68
CA GLY A 20 -4.60 -9.57 12.76
C GLY A 20 -3.36 -8.84 13.30
N SER A 21 -2.19 -9.00 12.70
CA SER A 21 -0.95 -8.41 13.21
C SER A 21 -0.50 -7.25 12.34
N LEU A 22 -0.22 -6.13 12.99
CA LEU A 22 0.42 -4.94 12.38
C LEU A 22 1.70 -5.31 11.61
N ASN A 23 2.37 -6.39 12.03
CA ASN A 23 3.62 -6.88 11.43
C ASN A 23 3.42 -7.49 10.03
N THR A 24 2.20 -7.86 9.64
CA THR A 24 1.94 -8.43 8.31
C THR A 24 1.89 -7.37 7.21
N PHE A 25 1.45 -6.15 7.52
CA PHE A 25 1.32 -5.07 6.56
C PHE A 25 2.65 -4.50 6.04
N PRO A 26 3.68 -4.30 6.86
CA PRO A 26 5.01 -3.94 6.37
C PRO A 26 5.59 -4.96 5.39
N LEU A 27 5.27 -6.25 5.59
CA LEU A 27 5.71 -7.33 4.71
C LEU A 27 4.97 -7.36 3.36
N LEU A 28 3.80 -6.74 3.26
CA LEU A 28 3.07 -6.59 2.01
C LEU A 28 3.59 -5.43 1.16
N SER A 29 4.14 -4.39 1.79
CA SER A 29 4.61 -3.19 1.11
C SER A 29 5.66 -3.46 0.02
N PRO A 30 6.67 -4.33 0.19
CA PRO A 30 7.61 -4.68 -0.87
C PRO A 30 6.95 -5.30 -2.10
N TYR A 31 5.83 -5.99 -1.93
CA TYR A 31 5.10 -6.64 -3.03
C TYR A 31 4.18 -5.69 -3.81
N THR A 32 4.03 -4.44 -3.36
CA THR A 32 3.37 -3.37 -4.14
C THR A 32 4.30 -2.76 -5.18
N ALA A 33 5.61 -2.97 -5.05
CA ALA A 33 6.63 -2.49 -5.99
C ALA A 33 6.96 -3.57 -7.05
N PRO A 34 7.38 -3.21 -8.26
CA PRO A 34 7.56 -4.15 -9.38
C PRO A 34 8.74 -5.13 -9.24
N GLY A 35 9.45 -5.16 -8.14
CA GLY A 35 10.68 -5.92 -7.99
C GLY A 35 10.55 -7.38 -7.53
N PRO A 36 10.07 -7.66 -6.32
CA PRO A 36 10.04 -9.02 -5.76
C PRO A 36 9.10 -9.98 -6.47
N MET A 37 8.18 -9.47 -7.28
CA MET A 37 7.18 -10.29 -8.00
C MET A 37 7.81 -11.17 -9.10
N GLY A 38 8.96 -10.78 -9.68
CA GLY A 38 9.60 -11.47 -10.80
C GLY A 38 10.16 -12.87 -10.49
N MET A 39 10.33 -13.22 -9.20
CA MET A 39 10.90 -14.50 -8.76
C MET A 39 9.89 -15.38 -7.99
N ASN A 40 8.60 -15.16 -8.13
CA ASN A 40 7.55 -15.81 -7.34
C ASN A 40 7.73 -15.67 -5.81
N SER A 41 8.53 -14.73 -5.35
CA SER A 41 8.85 -14.53 -3.92
C SER A 41 7.60 -14.31 -3.08
N HIS A 42 6.61 -13.61 -3.62
CA HIS A 42 5.31 -13.37 -2.97
C HIS A 42 4.50 -14.66 -2.77
N THR A 43 4.53 -15.58 -3.75
CA THR A 43 3.88 -16.90 -3.64
C THR A 43 4.60 -17.77 -2.62
N ASN A 44 5.94 -17.85 -2.71
CA ASN A 44 6.76 -18.59 -1.76
C ASN A 44 6.57 -18.07 -0.33
N TYR A 45 6.53 -16.75 -0.17
CA TYR A 45 6.26 -16.14 1.13
C TYR A 45 4.92 -16.57 1.71
N ALA A 46 3.84 -16.49 0.90
CA ALA A 46 2.50 -16.88 1.33
C ALA A 46 2.40 -18.36 1.66
N GLN A 47 3.00 -19.22 0.85
CA GLN A 47 3.02 -20.68 1.07
C GLN A 47 3.81 -21.06 2.32
N ARG A 48 4.99 -20.48 2.53
CA ARG A 48 5.82 -20.73 3.71
C ARG A 48 5.14 -20.22 4.98
N LYS A 49 4.59 -19.01 4.95
CA LYS A 49 3.80 -18.46 6.06
C LYS A 49 2.63 -19.37 6.47
N ASN A 50 1.96 -19.97 5.50
CA ASN A 50 0.79 -20.83 5.73
C ASN A 50 1.18 -22.31 5.98
N GLY A 51 2.47 -22.64 6.08
CA GLY A 51 2.96 -24.02 6.30
C GLY A 51 2.79 -24.95 5.10
N GLN A 52 2.53 -24.42 3.91
CA GLN A 52 2.33 -25.17 2.67
C GLN A 52 3.65 -25.49 1.95
N GLN A 53 4.72 -24.76 2.27
CA GLN A 53 6.06 -24.95 1.75
C GLN A 53 7.07 -24.80 2.88
N GLN A 54 8.05 -25.70 2.96
CA GLN A 54 9.19 -25.55 3.87
C GLN A 54 10.22 -24.59 3.27
N SER A 55 10.95 -23.88 4.15
CA SER A 55 12.11 -23.10 3.74
C SER A 55 13.31 -24.02 3.67
N GLU A 56 13.87 -24.21 2.49
CA GLU A 56 15.09 -25.01 2.30
C GLU A 56 16.36 -24.23 2.67
N GLY A 57 16.22 -22.91 2.96
CA GLY A 57 17.34 -22.00 3.17
C GLY A 57 18.14 -21.77 1.88
N VAL A 58 19.28 -21.06 2.02
CA VAL A 58 20.16 -20.76 0.88
C VAL A 58 21.20 -21.88 0.69
N HIS A 59 21.77 -22.35 1.78
CA HIS A 59 22.75 -23.45 1.84
C HIS A 59 22.79 -24.01 3.26
N PRO A 60 23.06 -25.34 3.46
CA PRO A 60 23.08 -25.93 4.81
C PRO A 60 23.99 -25.22 5.81
N GLU A 61 25.19 -24.81 5.38
CA GLU A 61 26.15 -24.08 6.23
C GLU A 61 25.64 -22.69 6.66
N LEU A 62 24.63 -22.14 5.98
CA LEU A 62 24.11 -20.80 6.19
C LEU A 62 22.77 -20.77 6.92
N LEU A 63 22.18 -21.93 7.22
CA LEU A 63 20.86 -22.00 7.88
C LEU A 63 20.88 -21.32 9.25
N GLU A 64 21.79 -21.76 10.11
CA GLU A 64 21.91 -21.21 11.46
C GLU A 64 22.44 -19.77 11.45
N PRO A 65 23.55 -19.42 10.75
CA PRO A 65 24.07 -18.06 10.75
C PRO A 65 23.10 -17.00 10.23
N LEU A 66 22.21 -17.35 9.29
CA LEU A 66 21.24 -16.44 8.70
C LEU A 66 19.84 -16.54 9.30
N SER A 67 19.58 -17.41 10.26
CA SER A 67 18.25 -17.63 10.85
C SER A 67 17.67 -16.34 11.42
N GLU A 68 18.38 -15.63 12.28
CA GLU A 68 17.93 -14.36 12.86
C GLU A 68 17.57 -13.29 11.80
N ILE A 69 18.21 -13.35 10.63
CA ILE A 69 18.03 -12.39 9.53
C ILE A 69 16.86 -12.78 8.63
N LEU A 70 16.72 -14.07 8.32
CA LEU A 70 15.81 -14.57 7.30
C LEU A 70 14.52 -15.21 7.84
N ASP A 71 14.51 -15.75 9.06
CA ASP A 71 13.31 -16.37 9.64
C ASP A 71 12.11 -15.42 9.74
N PRO A 72 12.29 -14.12 10.08
CA PRO A 72 11.18 -13.16 10.06
C PRO A 72 10.50 -13.01 8.70
N THR A 73 11.18 -13.38 7.62
CA THR A 73 10.68 -13.37 6.24
C THR A 73 10.58 -14.76 5.61
N TYR A 74 10.46 -15.80 6.44
CA TYR A 74 10.34 -17.21 6.04
C TYR A 74 11.46 -17.68 5.10
N GLY A 75 12.69 -17.29 5.40
CA GLY A 75 13.89 -17.65 4.63
C GLY A 75 14.05 -16.89 3.30
N LEU A 76 13.29 -15.82 3.08
CA LEU A 76 13.37 -15.00 1.88
C LEU A 76 14.11 -13.68 2.16
N ILE A 77 14.88 -13.25 1.19
CA ILE A 77 15.45 -11.89 1.20
C ILE A 77 14.41 -10.95 0.60
N VAL A 78 13.98 -9.97 1.39
CA VAL A 78 12.96 -8.98 1.04
C VAL A 78 13.51 -7.56 1.16
N TYR A 79 14.33 -7.33 2.18
CA TYR A 79 14.80 -6.01 2.55
C TYR A 79 16.28 -5.79 2.25
N GLN A 80 16.65 -4.55 1.90
CA GLN A 80 18.04 -4.12 1.75
C GLN A 80 18.86 -4.39 3.01
N GLU A 81 18.25 -4.18 4.17
CA GLU A 81 18.84 -4.41 5.48
C GLU A 81 19.23 -5.88 5.69
N GLN A 82 18.49 -6.83 5.10
CA GLN A 82 18.83 -8.25 5.16
C GLN A 82 20.07 -8.57 4.32
N VAL A 83 20.23 -7.94 3.14
CA VAL A 83 21.44 -8.07 2.31
C VAL A 83 22.66 -7.58 3.07
N MET A 84 22.55 -6.41 3.70
CA MET A 84 23.63 -5.82 4.49
C MET A 84 23.97 -6.67 5.72
N ALA A 85 22.95 -7.10 6.47
CA ALA A 85 23.13 -7.94 7.66
C ALA A 85 23.74 -9.30 7.33
N ALA A 86 23.33 -9.93 6.23
CA ALA A 86 23.93 -11.17 5.75
C ALA A 86 25.43 -11.00 5.45
N ALA A 87 25.82 -9.95 4.72
CA ALA A 87 27.22 -9.65 4.43
C ALA A 87 28.04 -9.40 5.71
N GLN A 88 27.47 -8.69 6.69
CA GLN A 88 28.14 -8.49 7.97
C GLN A 88 28.29 -9.81 8.74
N ARG A 89 27.26 -10.63 8.78
CA ARG A 89 27.23 -11.87 9.57
C ARG A 89 28.19 -12.93 9.04
N VAL A 90 28.19 -13.17 7.73
CA VAL A 90 28.94 -14.29 7.13
C VAL A 90 30.25 -13.89 6.47
N ALA A 91 30.36 -12.68 5.92
CA ALA A 91 31.59 -12.20 5.28
C ALA A 91 32.40 -11.23 6.17
N GLY A 92 31.90 -10.91 7.38
CA GLY A 92 32.61 -10.05 8.33
C GLY A 92 32.69 -8.57 7.89
N TYR A 93 31.76 -8.12 7.06
CA TYR A 93 31.71 -6.73 6.61
C TYR A 93 31.40 -5.77 7.75
N THR A 94 32.05 -4.61 7.71
CA THR A 94 31.57 -3.45 8.47
C THR A 94 30.27 -2.92 7.84
N LEU A 95 29.50 -2.12 8.57
CA LEU A 95 28.28 -1.49 8.06
C LEU A 95 28.55 -0.67 6.80
N GLY A 96 29.66 0.08 6.76
CA GLY A 96 30.07 0.86 5.59
C GLY A 96 30.37 0.00 4.35
N GLN A 97 31.07 -1.13 4.55
CA GLN A 97 31.34 -2.09 3.47
C GLN A 97 30.05 -2.75 2.97
N ALA A 98 29.13 -3.11 3.86
CA ALA A 98 27.83 -3.66 3.49
C ALA A 98 26.97 -2.66 2.69
N ASP A 99 27.02 -1.36 3.02
CA ASP A 99 26.33 -0.33 2.25
C ASP A 99 26.97 -0.14 0.85
N LEU A 100 28.31 -0.22 0.75
CA LEU A 100 29.01 -0.20 -0.54
C LEU A 100 28.62 -1.40 -1.42
N LEU A 101 28.53 -2.61 -0.83
CA LEU A 101 28.06 -3.80 -1.51
C LEU A 101 26.63 -3.58 -2.05
N ARG A 102 25.71 -3.14 -1.20
CA ARG A 102 24.33 -2.84 -1.58
C ARG A 102 24.24 -1.86 -2.75
N ARG A 103 25.04 -0.78 -2.70
CA ARG A 103 25.08 0.23 -3.77
C ARG A 103 25.69 -0.31 -5.07
N ALA A 104 26.73 -1.12 -5.00
CA ALA A 104 27.35 -1.75 -6.15
C ALA A 104 26.37 -2.70 -6.85
N MET A 105 25.66 -3.50 -6.08
CA MET A 105 24.63 -4.38 -6.58
C MET A 105 23.51 -3.61 -7.28
N GLY A 106 22.99 -2.49 -6.71
CA GLY A 106 21.95 -1.67 -7.31
C GLY A 106 22.37 -0.94 -8.60
N LYS A 107 23.66 -0.65 -8.78
CA LYS A 107 24.18 -0.01 -10.00
C LYS A 107 24.47 -0.97 -11.15
N LYS A 108 24.51 -2.27 -10.90
CA LYS A 108 24.80 -3.36 -11.87
C LYS A 108 26.05 -3.15 -12.74
N LYS A 109 27.07 -2.45 -12.23
CA LYS A 109 28.32 -2.31 -12.95
C LYS A 109 29.16 -3.57 -12.78
N PRO A 110 29.46 -4.32 -13.86
CA PRO A 110 30.11 -5.62 -13.75
C PRO A 110 31.49 -5.56 -13.03
N GLU A 111 32.27 -4.50 -13.27
CA GLU A 111 33.54 -4.32 -12.61
C GLU A 111 33.43 -4.07 -11.09
N GLU A 112 32.48 -3.27 -10.67
CA GLU A 112 32.21 -3.01 -9.25
C GLU A 112 31.68 -4.28 -8.57
N LEU A 113 30.82 -5.03 -9.24
CA LEU A 113 30.29 -6.31 -8.74
C LEU A 113 31.36 -7.38 -8.60
N ALA A 114 32.28 -7.50 -9.59
CA ALA A 114 33.41 -8.43 -9.53
C ALA A 114 34.29 -8.16 -8.30
N LYS A 115 34.67 -6.90 -8.07
CA LYS A 115 35.43 -6.49 -6.89
C LYS A 115 34.70 -6.82 -5.58
N GLN A 116 33.39 -6.58 -5.53
CA GLN A 116 32.61 -6.91 -4.34
C GLN A 116 32.51 -8.41 -4.13
N PHE A 117 32.41 -9.21 -5.19
CA PHE A 117 32.43 -10.67 -5.10
C PHE A 117 33.73 -11.22 -4.53
N GLU A 118 34.86 -10.68 -4.97
CA GLU A 118 36.20 -11.07 -4.45
C GLU A 118 36.27 -10.84 -2.93
N LEU A 119 35.95 -9.62 -2.47
CA LEU A 119 35.97 -9.25 -1.07
C LEU A 119 34.99 -10.08 -0.24
N PHE A 120 33.78 -10.29 -0.75
CA PHE A 120 32.73 -11.07 -0.11
C PHE A 120 33.17 -12.54 0.05
N SER A 121 33.72 -13.11 -1.03
CA SER A 121 34.20 -14.50 -1.06
C SER A 121 35.38 -14.71 -0.10
N GLU A 122 36.33 -13.78 -0.08
CA GLU A 122 37.46 -13.81 0.84
C GLU A 122 36.98 -13.76 2.31
N GLY A 123 36.05 -12.84 2.60
CA GLY A 123 35.48 -12.70 3.94
C GLY A 123 34.77 -13.97 4.41
N MET A 124 33.94 -14.57 3.55
CA MET A 124 33.23 -15.82 3.89
C MET A 124 34.20 -16.99 4.08
N ARG A 125 35.21 -17.16 3.19
CA ARG A 125 36.22 -18.21 3.33
C ARG A 125 37.03 -18.06 4.62
N LYS A 126 37.39 -16.84 5.00
CA LYS A 126 38.07 -16.56 6.26
C LYS A 126 37.24 -16.97 7.47
N ASN A 127 35.91 -16.88 7.36
CA ASN A 127 34.97 -17.30 8.38
C ASN A 127 34.62 -18.83 8.30
N GLY A 128 35.29 -19.60 7.43
CA GLY A 128 35.19 -21.05 7.36
C GLY A 128 34.09 -21.57 6.42
N TYR A 129 33.44 -20.75 5.62
CA TYR A 129 32.43 -21.19 4.67
C TYR A 129 33.03 -21.76 3.38
N SER A 130 32.38 -22.79 2.83
CA SER A 130 32.77 -23.41 1.56
C SER A 130 32.49 -22.51 0.36
N ASP A 131 33.21 -22.75 -0.75
CA ASP A 131 32.97 -22.05 -2.01
C ASP A 131 31.55 -22.27 -2.55
N GLN A 132 30.93 -23.40 -2.22
CA GLN A 132 29.55 -23.69 -2.57
C GLN A 132 28.59 -22.78 -1.80
N ALA A 133 28.80 -22.59 -0.50
CA ALA A 133 28.02 -21.68 0.33
C ALA A 133 28.20 -20.21 -0.12
N VAL A 134 29.43 -19.81 -0.44
CA VAL A 134 29.73 -18.47 -0.97
C VAL A 134 28.94 -18.21 -2.26
N LYS A 135 29.04 -19.15 -3.21
CA LYS A 135 28.33 -19.02 -4.50
C LYS A 135 26.82 -19.00 -4.34
N ALA A 136 26.27 -19.91 -3.53
CA ALA A 136 24.83 -20.00 -3.29
C ALA A 136 24.26 -18.71 -2.69
N LEU A 137 24.97 -18.12 -1.72
CA LEU A 137 24.53 -16.87 -1.12
C LEU A 137 24.66 -15.70 -2.09
N TRP A 138 25.77 -15.58 -2.80
CA TRP A 138 25.97 -14.52 -3.79
C TRP A 138 24.91 -14.55 -4.89
N ASP A 139 24.65 -15.72 -5.47
CA ASP A 139 23.64 -15.92 -6.50
C ASP A 139 22.22 -15.60 -5.98
N THR A 140 21.98 -15.77 -4.68
CA THR A 140 20.74 -15.39 -4.03
C THR A 140 20.66 -13.88 -3.80
N LEU A 141 21.74 -13.23 -3.38
CA LEU A 141 21.77 -11.78 -3.10
C LEU A 141 21.70 -10.93 -4.38
N LEU A 142 22.34 -11.37 -5.44
CA LEU A 142 22.52 -10.57 -6.66
C LEU A 142 21.21 -10.13 -7.31
N PRO A 143 20.20 -10.97 -7.51
CA PRO A 143 18.91 -10.55 -8.05
C PRO A 143 18.14 -9.58 -7.15
N PHE A 144 18.29 -9.73 -5.83
CA PHE A 144 17.57 -8.88 -4.85
C PHE A 144 18.16 -7.50 -4.67
N ALA A 145 19.40 -7.30 -5.04
CA ALA A 145 20.05 -6.00 -4.96
C ALA A 145 19.35 -4.90 -5.76
N ASP A 146 18.69 -5.25 -6.85
CA ASP A 146 17.89 -4.33 -7.66
C ASP A 146 16.53 -4.02 -7.05
N TYR A 147 16.03 -4.93 -6.24
CA TYR A 147 14.62 -4.98 -5.85
C TYR A 147 14.42 -5.03 -4.33
N ALA A 148 15.52 -5.09 -3.56
CA ALA A 148 15.43 -5.09 -2.11
C ALA A 148 14.86 -3.77 -1.61
N PHE A 149 13.81 -3.87 -0.83
CA PHE A 149 13.03 -2.74 -0.37
C PHE A 149 13.58 -2.22 0.97
N ASN A 150 13.48 -0.91 1.20
CA ASN A 150 13.86 -0.34 2.49
C ASN A 150 12.86 -0.75 3.57
N LYS A 151 13.34 -1.37 4.65
CA LYS A 151 12.49 -1.90 5.74
C LYS A 151 11.77 -0.79 6.49
N ALA A 152 12.43 0.33 6.75
CA ALA A 152 11.82 1.46 7.45
C ALA A 152 10.68 2.09 6.62
N HIS A 153 10.90 2.23 5.31
CA HIS A 153 9.86 2.67 4.38
C HIS A 153 8.67 1.71 4.37
N SER A 154 8.93 0.39 4.29
CA SER A 154 7.88 -0.64 4.36
C SER A 154 7.07 -0.56 5.65
N ALA A 155 7.73 -0.33 6.79
CA ALA A 155 7.07 -0.20 8.08
C ALA A 155 6.11 1.00 8.10
N GLY A 156 6.57 2.17 7.64
CA GLY A 156 5.74 3.38 7.56
C GLY A 156 4.51 3.20 6.67
N TYR A 157 4.71 2.68 5.46
CA TYR A 157 3.60 2.42 4.53
C TYR A 157 2.69 1.28 4.98
N GLY A 158 3.23 0.29 5.67
CA GLY A 158 2.45 -0.78 6.28
C GLY A 158 1.47 -0.27 7.33
N VAL A 159 1.89 0.70 8.15
CA VAL A 159 1.00 1.37 9.12
C VAL A 159 -0.14 2.11 8.41
N LEU A 160 0.15 2.85 7.32
CA LEU A 160 -0.89 3.52 6.53
C LEU A 160 -1.88 2.52 5.91
N SER A 161 -1.39 1.42 5.38
CA SER A 161 -2.24 0.34 4.84
C SER A 161 -3.13 -0.26 5.94
N TYR A 162 -2.57 -0.49 7.11
CA TYR A 162 -3.32 -0.99 8.27
C TYR A 162 -4.39 0.00 8.71
N TRP A 163 -4.08 1.29 8.84
CA TRP A 163 -5.07 2.31 9.22
C TRP A 163 -6.22 2.36 8.24
N THR A 164 -5.95 2.34 6.94
CA THR A 164 -7.03 2.34 5.93
C THR A 164 -7.86 1.06 5.97
N ALA A 165 -7.27 -0.08 6.28
CA ALA A 165 -7.98 -1.33 6.46
C ALA A 165 -8.84 -1.32 7.73
N TYR A 166 -8.28 -0.82 8.84
CA TYR A 166 -8.97 -0.67 10.11
C TYR A 166 -10.19 0.26 9.98
N LEU A 167 -10.00 1.44 9.38
CA LEU A 167 -11.08 2.41 9.17
C LEU A 167 -12.17 1.81 8.27
N LYS A 168 -11.81 1.14 7.18
CA LYS A 168 -12.79 0.48 6.31
C LYS A 168 -13.59 -0.60 7.03
N ALA A 169 -12.98 -1.32 7.95
CA ALA A 169 -13.63 -2.41 8.68
C ALA A 169 -14.53 -1.93 9.82
N ASN A 170 -14.15 -0.86 10.53
CA ASN A 170 -14.82 -0.40 11.74
C ASN A 170 -15.71 0.84 11.51
N PHE A 171 -15.40 1.64 10.46
CA PHE A 171 -16.10 2.87 10.08
C PHE A 171 -16.35 2.88 8.58
N PRO A 172 -17.12 1.90 8.05
CA PRO A 172 -17.22 1.69 6.61
C PRO A 172 -17.87 2.86 5.86
N ALA A 173 -18.91 3.48 6.41
CA ALA A 173 -19.60 4.60 5.77
C ALA A 173 -18.70 5.84 5.69
N GLU A 174 -18.03 6.21 6.79
CA GLU A 174 -17.11 7.34 6.86
C GLU A 174 -15.90 7.13 5.94
N PHE A 175 -15.34 5.92 5.95
CA PHE A 175 -14.21 5.57 5.09
C PHE A 175 -14.58 5.68 3.61
N MET A 176 -15.74 5.14 3.22
CA MET A 176 -16.20 5.20 1.83
C MET A 176 -16.61 6.62 1.41
N ALA A 177 -17.20 7.41 2.30
CA ALA A 177 -17.50 8.82 2.05
C ALA A 177 -16.22 9.64 1.77
N ALA A 178 -15.18 9.45 2.60
CA ALA A 178 -13.88 10.10 2.39
C ALA A 178 -13.23 9.63 1.08
N LEU A 179 -13.32 8.34 0.75
CA LEU A 179 -12.77 7.78 -0.49
C LEU A 179 -13.49 8.32 -1.73
N LEU A 180 -14.84 8.37 -1.72
CA LEU A 180 -15.65 8.95 -2.79
C LEU A 180 -15.30 10.42 -2.99
N THR A 181 -15.13 11.17 -1.92
CA THR A 181 -14.71 12.58 -1.96
C THR A 181 -13.34 12.73 -2.62
N SER A 182 -12.38 11.87 -2.27
CA SER A 182 -11.01 11.95 -2.79
C SER A 182 -10.90 11.67 -4.29
N VAL A 183 -11.89 11.02 -4.89
CA VAL A 183 -11.92 10.65 -6.31
C VAL A 183 -13.02 11.34 -7.11
N GLY A 184 -13.69 12.32 -6.51
CA GLY A 184 -14.87 13.00 -7.10
C GLY A 184 -14.68 13.49 -8.54
N ASP A 185 -13.47 13.90 -8.92
CA ASP A 185 -13.12 14.37 -10.26
C ASP A 185 -12.94 13.23 -11.29
N SER A 186 -12.81 11.98 -10.84
CA SER A 186 -12.59 10.80 -11.69
C SER A 186 -13.84 9.93 -11.78
N LYS A 187 -14.61 10.09 -12.87
CA LYS A 187 -15.85 9.32 -13.11
C LYS A 187 -15.65 7.81 -13.04
N ASP A 188 -14.54 7.30 -13.61
CA ASP A 188 -14.26 5.85 -13.64
C ASP A 188 -14.04 5.31 -12.23
N LYS A 189 -13.25 6.01 -11.42
CA LYS A 189 -13.00 5.63 -10.02
C LYS A 189 -14.24 5.78 -9.16
N LEU A 190 -15.00 6.85 -9.38
CA LEU A 190 -16.26 7.08 -8.66
C LEU A 190 -17.24 5.92 -8.89
N GLY A 191 -17.41 5.46 -10.13
CA GLY A 191 -18.25 4.29 -10.46
C GLY A 191 -17.80 3.01 -9.77
N VAL A 192 -16.49 2.75 -9.72
CA VAL A 192 -15.91 1.59 -9.03
C VAL A 192 -16.23 1.62 -7.52
N TYR A 193 -16.06 2.77 -6.87
CA TYR A 193 -16.28 2.87 -5.43
C TYR A 193 -17.76 2.94 -5.04
N LEU A 194 -18.63 3.50 -5.88
CA LEU A 194 -20.08 3.39 -5.71
C LEU A 194 -20.55 1.92 -5.77
N ASN A 195 -19.97 1.13 -6.68
CA ASN A 195 -20.25 -0.31 -6.71
C ASN A 195 -19.69 -1.05 -5.49
N GLU A 196 -18.56 -0.61 -4.95
CA GLU A 196 -18.03 -1.16 -3.69
C GLU A 196 -18.95 -0.85 -2.51
N CYS A 197 -19.52 0.37 -2.41
CA CYS A 197 -20.53 0.71 -1.40
C CYS A 197 -21.71 -0.26 -1.46
N ARG A 198 -22.25 -0.53 -2.65
CA ARG A 198 -23.35 -1.49 -2.83
C ARG A 198 -23.01 -2.89 -2.32
N LYS A 199 -21.80 -3.37 -2.62
CA LYS A 199 -21.32 -4.69 -2.15
C LYS A 199 -21.16 -4.75 -0.63
N MET A 200 -20.91 -3.61 0.00
CA MET A 200 -20.79 -3.48 1.45
C MET A 200 -22.14 -3.24 2.13
N GLY A 201 -23.23 -3.13 1.37
CA GLY A 201 -24.57 -2.83 1.90
C GLY A 201 -24.79 -1.36 2.26
N ILE A 202 -23.88 -0.46 1.86
CA ILE A 202 -23.94 0.98 2.11
C ILE A 202 -24.73 1.63 0.98
N GLN A 203 -25.80 2.33 1.29
CA GLN A 203 -26.56 3.12 0.33
C GLN A 203 -25.89 4.48 0.13
N VAL A 204 -25.82 4.92 -1.11
CA VAL A 204 -25.41 6.30 -1.44
C VAL A 204 -26.67 7.07 -1.79
N LEU A 205 -27.12 7.87 -0.83
CA LEU A 205 -28.33 8.68 -0.93
C LEU A 205 -28.13 9.81 -1.93
N PRO A 206 -29.16 10.20 -2.69
CA PRO A 206 -29.06 11.28 -3.66
C PRO A 206 -28.68 12.62 -3.01
N PRO A 207 -28.14 13.58 -3.77
CA PRO A 207 -27.89 14.91 -3.24
C PRO A 207 -29.19 15.56 -2.80
N ASP A 208 -29.14 16.29 -1.69
CA ASP A 208 -30.28 17.00 -1.09
C ASP A 208 -29.83 18.39 -0.66
N VAL A 209 -30.51 19.42 -1.11
CA VAL A 209 -30.16 20.82 -0.78
C VAL A 209 -30.30 21.14 0.72
N ASN A 210 -31.15 20.39 1.42
CA ASN A 210 -31.37 20.56 2.85
C ASN A 210 -30.42 19.74 3.74
N GLU A 211 -29.70 18.75 3.17
CA GLU A 211 -28.88 17.82 3.96
C GLU A 211 -27.44 17.70 3.48
N SER A 212 -27.22 17.72 2.15
CA SER A 212 -25.91 17.51 1.59
C SER A 212 -24.93 18.65 1.94
N ILE A 213 -23.70 18.29 2.22
CA ILE A 213 -22.58 19.23 2.26
C ILE A 213 -21.79 19.17 0.95
N GLY A 214 -20.70 19.92 0.84
CA GLY A 214 -19.88 19.93 -0.38
C GLY A 214 -19.24 18.58 -0.74
N THR A 215 -18.89 17.81 0.27
CA THR A 215 -18.28 16.48 0.13
C THR A 215 -19.29 15.36 0.41
N PHE A 216 -18.96 14.13 0.03
CA PHE A 216 -19.69 12.96 0.53
C PHE A 216 -19.59 12.88 2.04
N ALA A 217 -20.65 12.56 2.73
CA ALA A 217 -20.71 12.46 4.18
C ALA A 217 -21.46 11.23 4.64
N ALA A 218 -20.98 10.60 5.72
CA ALA A 218 -21.69 9.52 6.36
C ALA A 218 -22.95 10.04 7.06
N VAL A 219 -24.06 9.31 6.93
CA VAL A 219 -25.34 9.57 7.59
C VAL A 219 -25.85 8.23 8.16
N GLY A 220 -25.56 7.98 9.43
CA GLY A 220 -25.72 6.63 9.99
C GLY A 220 -24.81 5.64 9.26
N ASP A 221 -25.37 4.52 8.83
CA ASP A 221 -24.65 3.48 8.07
C ASP A 221 -24.59 3.77 6.57
N ASP A 222 -25.17 4.86 6.09
CA ASP A 222 -25.27 5.25 4.69
C ASP A 222 -24.41 6.49 4.37
N ILE A 223 -24.36 6.88 3.10
CA ILE A 223 -23.59 8.02 2.62
C ILE A 223 -24.52 8.98 1.89
N ARG A 224 -24.51 10.26 2.26
CA ARG A 224 -25.12 11.33 1.50
C ARG A 224 -24.20 11.82 0.38
N PHE A 225 -24.72 11.93 -0.85
CA PHE A 225 -23.97 12.47 -1.98
C PHE A 225 -23.63 13.95 -1.77
N GLY A 226 -22.36 14.33 -2.02
CA GLY A 226 -21.88 15.69 -1.84
C GLY A 226 -22.32 16.62 -2.98
N LEU A 227 -22.79 17.82 -2.66
CA LEU A 227 -23.19 18.82 -3.67
C LEU A 227 -22.04 19.19 -4.62
N GLY A 228 -20.80 19.22 -4.14
CA GLY A 228 -19.62 19.53 -4.95
C GLY A 228 -19.28 18.48 -6.01
N ALA A 229 -19.80 17.25 -5.88
CA ALA A 229 -19.66 16.20 -6.88
C ALA A 229 -20.75 16.24 -7.97
N VAL A 230 -21.75 17.09 -7.81
CA VAL A 230 -22.78 17.33 -8.83
C VAL A 230 -22.19 18.20 -9.95
N ARG A 231 -22.41 17.79 -11.19
CA ARG A 231 -21.87 18.52 -12.34
C ARG A 231 -22.37 19.98 -12.33
N ASN A 232 -21.49 20.92 -12.66
CA ASN A 232 -21.76 22.37 -12.70
C ASN A 232 -22.05 23.02 -11.34
N VAL A 233 -21.99 22.29 -10.23
CA VAL A 233 -22.14 22.82 -8.88
C VAL A 233 -20.75 23.12 -8.31
N GLY A 234 -20.32 24.37 -8.41
CA GLY A 234 -19.04 24.84 -7.88
C GLY A 234 -19.10 25.17 -6.40
N LYS A 235 -17.93 25.40 -5.80
CA LYS A 235 -17.78 25.69 -4.37
C LYS A 235 -18.68 26.85 -3.89
N ASN A 236 -18.69 27.96 -4.59
CA ASN A 236 -19.51 29.15 -4.24
C ASN A 236 -21.02 28.84 -4.27
N VAL A 237 -21.46 27.94 -5.19
CA VAL A 237 -22.86 27.49 -5.24
C VAL A 237 -23.19 26.65 -4.01
N VAL A 238 -22.30 25.72 -3.65
CA VAL A 238 -22.46 24.90 -2.44
C VAL A 238 -22.55 25.77 -1.20
N GLU A 239 -21.62 26.71 -1.04
CA GLU A 239 -21.60 27.65 0.10
C GLU A 239 -22.90 28.44 0.20
N SER A 240 -23.38 28.99 -0.92
CA SER A 240 -24.66 29.74 -0.97
C SER A 240 -25.88 28.89 -0.57
N ILE A 241 -25.91 27.60 -0.95
CA ILE A 241 -26.98 26.68 -0.57
C ILE A 241 -26.92 26.40 0.94
N ILE A 242 -25.73 26.15 1.46
CA ILE A 242 -25.53 25.85 2.89
C ILE A 242 -25.90 27.07 3.75
N GLU A 243 -25.38 28.25 3.43
CA GLU A 243 -25.68 29.50 4.14
C GLU A 243 -27.18 29.80 4.17
N ALA A 244 -27.88 29.63 3.04
CA ALA A 244 -29.30 29.88 2.97
C ALA A 244 -30.10 28.90 3.84
N ARG A 245 -29.79 27.59 3.85
CA ARG A 245 -30.50 26.59 4.65
C ARG A 245 -30.19 26.66 6.14
N GLU A 246 -29.01 27.17 6.55
CA GLU A 246 -28.66 27.38 7.96
C GLU A 246 -29.60 28.38 8.64
N GLN A 247 -30.17 29.32 7.90
CA GLN A 247 -31.18 30.22 8.41
C GLN A 247 -32.53 29.48 8.61
N GLU A 248 -32.97 28.71 7.61
CA GLU A 248 -34.18 27.90 7.62
C GLU A 248 -34.10 26.85 6.51
N ARG A 249 -34.62 25.63 6.72
CA ARG A 249 -34.70 24.58 5.67
C ARG A 249 -35.53 25.09 4.48
N PHE A 250 -35.12 24.73 3.28
CA PHE A 250 -35.93 25.01 2.10
C PHE A 250 -37.23 24.22 2.14
N SER A 251 -38.36 24.94 2.05
CA SER A 251 -39.71 24.38 2.09
C SER A 251 -40.26 24.03 0.71
N SER A 252 -39.73 24.62 -0.33
CA SER A 252 -40.15 24.39 -1.72
C SER A 252 -39.04 24.81 -2.71
N PHE A 253 -39.20 24.40 -3.97
CA PHE A 253 -38.31 24.84 -5.04
C PHE A 253 -38.34 26.35 -5.24
N GLN A 254 -39.49 27.01 -5.09
CA GLN A 254 -39.63 28.46 -5.17
C GLN A 254 -38.85 29.15 -4.05
N ASP A 255 -38.95 28.62 -2.82
CA ASP A 255 -38.21 29.13 -1.68
C ASP A 255 -36.71 28.99 -1.89
N PHE A 256 -36.23 27.82 -2.37
CA PHE A 256 -34.84 27.64 -2.78
C PHE A 256 -34.36 28.69 -3.75
N LEU A 257 -35.07 28.92 -4.89
CA LEU A 257 -34.69 29.88 -5.89
C LEU A 257 -34.65 31.34 -5.41
N THR A 258 -35.45 31.66 -4.39
CA THR A 258 -35.54 33.01 -3.83
C THR A 258 -34.38 33.29 -2.85
N ARG A 259 -33.91 32.28 -2.16
CA ARG A 259 -32.96 32.45 -1.05
C ARG A 259 -31.51 32.17 -1.42
N VAL A 260 -31.24 31.39 -2.46
CA VAL A 260 -29.89 31.15 -2.91
C VAL A 260 -29.35 32.27 -3.79
N SER A 261 -28.01 32.34 -3.94
CA SER A 261 -27.39 33.34 -4.82
C SER A 261 -27.81 33.19 -6.28
N ALA A 262 -27.69 34.28 -7.06
CA ALA A 262 -27.99 34.28 -8.49
C ALA A 262 -27.13 33.22 -9.26
N GLN A 263 -25.96 32.88 -8.78
CA GLN A 263 -25.13 31.84 -9.38
C GLN A 263 -25.71 30.41 -9.14
N ALA A 264 -26.30 30.19 -7.98
CA ALA A 264 -26.90 28.91 -7.60
C ALA A 264 -28.28 28.71 -8.27
N SER A 265 -28.99 29.78 -8.59
CA SER A 265 -30.31 29.75 -9.27
C SER A 265 -30.26 29.74 -10.81
N THR A 266 -29.06 29.64 -11.41
CA THR A 266 -28.94 29.52 -12.87
C THR A 266 -29.55 28.24 -13.39
N LYS A 267 -30.19 28.27 -14.56
CA LYS A 267 -30.77 27.11 -15.24
C LYS A 267 -29.79 25.93 -15.28
N ARG A 268 -28.51 26.18 -15.60
CA ARG A 268 -27.46 25.18 -15.72
C ARG A 268 -27.16 24.44 -14.39
N VAL A 269 -27.24 25.15 -13.29
CA VAL A 269 -27.02 24.55 -11.95
C VAL A 269 -28.24 23.78 -11.50
N VAL A 270 -29.43 24.36 -11.70
CA VAL A 270 -30.71 23.77 -11.27
C VAL A 270 -31.05 22.49 -12.02
N GLU A 271 -30.69 22.38 -13.32
CA GLU A 271 -30.90 21.17 -14.13
C GLU A 271 -29.83 20.11 -13.98
N SER A 272 -28.84 20.31 -13.11
CA SER A 272 -27.75 19.36 -12.89
C SER A 272 -28.10 18.31 -11.84
#